data_77bc78d4bdd37d0eab45beffc26d6548
#
_entry.id   77bc78d4bdd37d0eab45beffc26d6548
#
_cell.length_a   1.000
_cell.length_b   1.000
_cell.length_c   1.000
_cell.angle_alpha   90.00
_cell.angle_beta   90.00
_cell.angle_gamma   90.00
#
_symmetry.space_group_name_H-M   'P 1'
#
loop_
_entity.id
_entity.type
_entity.pdbx_description
1 polymer ?
#
loop_
_entity_poly.entity_id
_entity_poly.type
_entity_poly.pdbx_seq_one_letter_code
_entity_poly.pdbx_strand_id
1 'polypeptide(L)'
;KAPILATPVADLAARGMEVPDPNADGYDKFIVTYKETAANAHAKGRANAWGKAAKEAGVSVKELRETALGSRVVKADRKLDQAESAKFMADLKASGAVEAVEPDAILTATGLSPVDALYSQQWGFTGTHGMRVPGAWDRTTGSGATVAVIDTGITSHPDLDRNVVPGYDFISDGRAARDGGGRDSNPRDEGDWYAAGECGASQPGDSSWHGTHVAGTVAAVTDTQGVVGVAPNAKIQPVRVLG
;
A
#
# COMPACT_ATOMS: atom_id res chain seq x y z
N LYS A 1 22.96 -19.51 -8.98
CA LYS A 1 21.84 -18.87 -9.70
C LYS A 1 21.25 -17.87 -8.73
N ALA A 2 21.34 -16.57 -9.05
CA ALA A 2 20.65 -15.54 -8.30
C ALA A 2 19.12 -15.79 -8.44
N PRO A 3 18.32 -15.58 -7.37
CA PRO A 3 16.89 -15.68 -7.48
C PRO A 3 16.40 -14.62 -8.50
N ILE A 4 15.58 -15.05 -9.44
CA ILE A 4 14.86 -14.13 -10.33
C ILE A 4 13.90 -13.38 -9.41
N LEU A 5 14.21 -12.15 -9.08
CA LEU A 5 13.28 -11.25 -8.40
C LEU A 5 12.15 -10.98 -9.40
N ALA A 6 10.99 -11.56 -9.14
CA ALA A 6 9.80 -11.23 -9.90
C ALA A 6 9.55 -9.72 -9.81
N THR A 7 9.27 -9.08 -10.93
CA THR A 7 8.91 -7.65 -10.96
C THR A 7 7.68 -7.45 -10.07
N PRO A 8 7.72 -6.55 -9.09
CA PRO A 8 6.57 -6.30 -8.26
C PRO A 8 5.34 -5.90 -9.10
N VAL A 9 4.18 -6.41 -8.75
CA VAL A 9 2.91 -6.15 -9.45
C VAL A 9 2.63 -4.64 -9.56
N ALA A 10 2.92 -3.89 -8.50
CA ALA A 10 2.80 -2.42 -8.47
C ALA A 10 3.70 -1.72 -9.49
N ASP A 11 4.88 -2.26 -9.79
CA ASP A 11 5.81 -1.69 -10.78
C ASP A 11 5.29 -1.88 -12.23
N LEU A 12 4.51 -2.92 -12.48
CA LEU A 12 3.84 -3.15 -13.76
C LEU A 12 2.66 -2.19 -13.96
N ALA A 13 1.83 -2.02 -12.93
CA ALA A 13 0.70 -1.08 -12.96
C ALA A 13 1.16 0.38 -13.12
N ALA A 14 2.23 0.77 -12.44
CA ALA A 14 2.84 2.11 -12.57
C ALA A 14 3.37 2.41 -13.97
N ARG A 15 3.63 1.39 -14.78
CA ARG A 15 4.04 1.52 -16.19
C ARG A 15 2.87 1.48 -17.17
N GLY A 16 1.63 1.50 -16.68
CA GLY A 16 0.44 1.34 -17.51
C GLY A 16 0.31 -0.06 -18.14
N MET A 17 1.02 -1.05 -17.60
CA MET A 17 0.89 -2.44 -18.00
C MET A 17 -0.25 -3.08 -17.20
N GLU A 18 -1.11 -3.79 -17.89
CA GLU A 18 -2.15 -4.59 -17.24
C GLU A 18 -1.48 -5.64 -16.35
N VAL A 19 -1.82 -5.63 -15.05
CA VAL A 19 -1.30 -6.62 -14.12
C VAL A 19 -2.12 -7.89 -14.29
N PRO A 20 -1.54 -9.01 -14.76
CA PRO A 20 -2.29 -10.24 -14.90
C PRO A 20 -2.82 -10.70 -13.53
N ASP A 21 -4.12 -10.96 -13.44
CA ASP A 21 -4.66 -11.66 -12.29
C ASP A 21 -4.07 -13.09 -12.26
N PRO A 22 -3.28 -13.46 -11.24
CA PRO A 22 -2.67 -14.79 -11.17
C PRO A 22 -3.69 -15.92 -11.08
N ASN A 23 -4.96 -15.59 -10.82
CA ASN A 23 -6.08 -16.53 -10.73
C ASN A 23 -7.01 -16.46 -11.96
N ALA A 24 -6.72 -15.61 -12.97
CA ALA A 24 -7.59 -15.43 -14.14
C ALA A 24 -7.91 -16.74 -14.87
N ASP A 25 -6.91 -17.64 -14.97
CA ASP A 25 -7.05 -18.95 -15.61
C ASP A 25 -7.71 -20.00 -14.70
N GLY A 26 -8.20 -19.61 -13.52
CA GLY A 26 -8.80 -20.51 -12.53
C GLY A 26 -7.80 -21.11 -11.52
N TYR A 27 -8.22 -22.18 -10.86
CA TYR A 27 -7.52 -22.74 -9.71
C TYR A 27 -7.19 -24.23 -9.92
N ASP A 28 -6.03 -24.67 -9.47
CA ASP A 28 -5.65 -26.08 -9.38
C ASP A 28 -5.54 -26.59 -7.94
N LYS A 29 -5.65 -25.69 -6.95
CA LYS A 29 -5.56 -26.03 -5.53
C LYS A 29 -6.76 -25.50 -4.77
N PHE A 30 -7.16 -26.26 -3.77
CA PHE A 30 -8.29 -25.92 -2.91
C PHE A 30 -7.94 -26.25 -1.46
N ILE A 31 -8.37 -25.40 -0.54
CA ILE A 31 -8.27 -25.61 0.91
C ILE A 31 -9.59 -26.20 1.37
N VAL A 32 -9.53 -27.42 1.90
CA VAL A 32 -10.73 -28.19 2.30
C VAL A 32 -10.70 -28.42 3.81
N THR A 33 -11.72 -27.95 4.50
CA THR A 33 -11.97 -28.24 5.92
C THR A 33 -13.00 -29.36 5.99
N TYR A 34 -12.62 -30.47 6.59
CA TYR A 34 -13.49 -31.65 6.73
C TYR A 34 -14.20 -31.60 8.07
N LYS A 35 -15.43 -32.13 8.09
CA LYS A 35 -16.14 -32.37 9.35
C LYS A 35 -15.39 -33.42 10.18
N GLU A 36 -15.40 -33.26 11.48
CA GLU A 36 -14.79 -34.21 12.41
C GLU A 36 -15.61 -35.51 12.46
N THR A 37 -15.21 -36.51 11.68
CA THR A 37 -15.80 -37.84 11.66
C THR A 37 -14.70 -38.90 11.62
N ALA A 38 -15.00 -40.10 12.11
CA ALA A 38 -14.07 -41.24 12.04
C ALA A 38 -13.58 -41.53 10.60
N ALA A 39 -14.46 -41.36 9.62
CA ALA A 39 -14.10 -41.54 8.20
C ALA A 39 -13.09 -40.48 7.71
N ASN A 40 -13.29 -39.22 8.09
CA ASN A 40 -12.44 -38.11 7.68
C ASN A 40 -11.09 -38.04 8.44
N ALA A 41 -10.96 -38.77 9.55
CA ALA A 41 -9.69 -38.90 10.26
C ALA A 41 -8.60 -39.58 9.39
N HIS A 42 -8.98 -40.32 8.37
CA HIS A 42 -8.07 -41.07 7.50
C HIS A 42 -8.06 -40.53 6.07
N ALA A 43 -6.91 -40.57 5.41
CA ALA A 43 -6.72 -40.10 4.04
C ALA A 43 -7.69 -40.76 3.04
N LYS A 44 -7.99 -42.08 3.20
CA LYS A 44 -8.92 -42.80 2.33
C LYS A 44 -10.36 -42.28 2.46
N GLY A 45 -10.80 -41.91 3.67
CA GLY A 45 -12.13 -41.33 3.90
C GLY A 45 -12.24 -39.95 3.24
N ARG A 46 -11.23 -39.15 3.42
CA ARG A 46 -11.15 -37.80 2.77
C ARG A 46 -11.11 -37.93 1.23
N ALA A 47 -10.33 -38.92 0.70
CA ALA A 47 -10.30 -39.17 -0.74
C ALA A 47 -11.66 -39.55 -1.33
N ASN A 48 -12.49 -40.28 -0.58
CA ASN A 48 -13.85 -40.61 -1.01
C ASN A 48 -14.74 -39.34 -1.12
N ALA A 49 -14.49 -38.32 -0.30
CA ALA A 49 -15.28 -37.08 -0.32
C ALA A 49 -15.14 -36.33 -1.65
N TRP A 50 -13.98 -36.32 -2.27
CA TRP A 50 -13.79 -35.64 -3.57
C TRP A 50 -13.98 -36.53 -4.78
N GLY A 51 -14.08 -37.85 -4.62
CA GLY A 51 -14.07 -38.78 -5.73
C GLY A 51 -15.17 -38.51 -6.77
N LYS A 52 -16.39 -38.18 -6.32
CA LYS A 52 -17.49 -37.79 -7.21
C LYS A 52 -17.22 -36.44 -7.89
N ALA A 53 -16.86 -35.41 -7.13
CA ALA A 53 -16.58 -34.09 -7.64
C ALA A 53 -15.42 -34.10 -8.66
N ALA A 54 -14.35 -34.84 -8.37
CA ALA A 54 -13.22 -35.01 -9.26
C ALA A 54 -13.62 -35.68 -10.58
N LYS A 55 -14.45 -36.75 -10.50
CA LYS A 55 -14.96 -37.46 -11.69
C LYS A 55 -15.83 -36.55 -12.56
N GLU A 56 -16.70 -35.77 -11.96
CA GLU A 56 -17.58 -34.86 -12.68
C GLU A 56 -16.81 -33.68 -13.30
N ALA A 57 -15.73 -33.21 -12.65
CA ALA A 57 -14.84 -32.19 -13.19
C ALA A 57 -13.81 -32.74 -14.19
N GLY A 58 -13.73 -34.06 -14.36
CA GLY A 58 -12.77 -34.69 -15.27
C GLY A 58 -11.32 -34.50 -14.85
N VAL A 59 -11.03 -34.50 -13.53
CA VAL A 59 -9.69 -34.28 -12.96
C VAL A 59 -9.31 -35.36 -11.97
N SER A 60 -8.00 -35.57 -11.81
CA SER A 60 -7.45 -36.34 -10.70
C SER A 60 -7.08 -35.39 -9.57
N VAL A 61 -7.45 -35.74 -8.34
CA VAL A 61 -7.20 -34.90 -7.15
C VAL A 61 -6.31 -35.65 -6.18
N LYS A 62 -5.35 -34.94 -5.60
CA LYS A 62 -4.47 -35.44 -4.53
C LYS A 62 -4.40 -34.50 -3.36
N GLU A 63 -4.31 -35.02 -2.15
CA GLU A 63 -3.98 -34.25 -0.94
C GLU A 63 -2.49 -33.94 -0.95
N LEU A 64 -2.13 -32.66 -0.71
CA LEU A 64 -0.74 -32.21 -0.67
C LEU A 64 -0.21 -32.14 0.76
N ARG A 65 -0.93 -31.40 1.63
CA ARG A 65 -0.49 -31.10 3.00
C ARG A 65 -1.65 -30.69 3.89
N GLU A 66 -1.40 -30.74 5.17
CA GLU A 66 -2.23 -30.09 6.20
C GLU A 66 -1.82 -28.64 6.41
N THR A 67 -2.79 -27.79 6.69
CA THR A 67 -2.55 -26.42 7.15
C THR A 67 -2.41 -26.39 8.67
N ALA A 68 -1.89 -25.29 9.21
CA ALA A 68 -1.77 -25.10 10.67
C ALA A 68 -3.13 -25.12 11.41
N LEU A 69 -4.24 -24.89 10.69
CA LEU A 69 -5.60 -24.89 11.23
C LEU A 69 -6.34 -26.23 11.01
N GLY A 70 -5.63 -27.28 10.56
CA GLY A 70 -6.23 -28.62 10.38
C GLY A 70 -6.93 -28.84 9.04
N SER A 71 -7.08 -27.82 8.21
CA SER A 71 -7.60 -27.99 6.84
C SER A 71 -6.59 -28.69 5.95
N ARG A 72 -7.02 -29.24 4.81
CA ARG A 72 -6.17 -29.94 3.85
C ARG A 72 -6.08 -29.16 2.54
N VAL A 73 -4.87 -29.02 2.01
CA VAL A 73 -4.68 -28.53 0.65
C VAL A 73 -4.77 -29.70 -0.30
N VAL A 74 -5.71 -29.66 -1.21
CA VAL A 74 -5.87 -30.65 -2.28
C VAL A 74 -5.54 -30.00 -3.62
N LYS A 75 -4.97 -30.78 -4.55
CA LYS A 75 -4.57 -30.31 -5.88
C LYS A 75 -5.19 -31.17 -6.97
N ALA A 76 -5.83 -30.51 -7.94
CA ALA A 76 -6.22 -31.08 -9.21
C ALA A 76 -5.01 -31.16 -10.18
N ASP A 77 -5.04 -32.08 -11.14
CA ASP A 77 -3.98 -32.26 -12.13
C ASP A 77 -3.97 -31.18 -13.24
N ARG A 78 -5.02 -30.38 -13.34
CA ARG A 78 -5.11 -29.17 -14.17
C ARG A 78 -5.79 -28.02 -13.42
N LYS A 79 -5.68 -26.81 -13.95
CA LYS A 79 -6.52 -25.70 -13.51
C LYS A 79 -7.98 -25.95 -13.91
N LEU A 80 -8.88 -25.64 -13.01
CA LEU A 80 -10.31 -25.52 -13.24
C LEU A 80 -10.62 -24.03 -13.43
N ASP A 81 -11.33 -23.66 -14.47
CA ASP A 81 -11.77 -22.26 -14.63
C ASP A 81 -12.71 -21.83 -13.49
N GLN A 82 -13.18 -20.59 -13.51
CA GLN A 82 -14.02 -20.04 -12.44
C GLN A 82 -15.33 -20.84 -12.26
N ALA A 83 -15.96 -21.25 -13.36
CA ALA A 83 -17.23 -21.98 -13.33
C ALA A 83 -17.01 -23.42 -12.88
N GLU A 84 -15.99 -24.09 -13.42
CA GLU A 84 -15.58 -25.44 -13.02
C GLU A 84 -15.18 -25.49 -11.55
N SER A 85 -14.42 -24.49 -11.07
CA SER A 85 -14.00 -24.36 -9.67
C SER A 85 -15.19 -24.19 -8.74
N ALA A 86 -16.14 -23.33 -9.10
CA ALA A 86 -17.37 -23.14 -8.32
C ALA A 86 -18.19 -24.42 -8.24
N LYS A 87 -18.35 -25.12 -9.36
CA LYS A 87 -19.06 -26.44 -9.40
C LYS A 87 -18.33 -27.47 -8.58
N PHE A 88 -17.01 -27.62 -8.74
CA PHE A 88 -16.20 -28.59 -7.99
C PHE A 88 -16.33 -28.36 -6.47
N MET A 89 -16.27 -27.12 -6.02
CA MET A 89 -16.45 -26.78 -4.60
C MET A 89 -17.87 -27.07 -4.10
N ALA A 90 -18.90 -26.83 -4.92
CA ALA A 90 -20.28 -27.15 -4.59
C ALA A 90 -20.48 -28.67 -4.46
N ASP A 91 -19.92 -29.46 -5.36
CA ASP A 91 -19.99 -30.92 -5.34
C ASP A 91 -19.25 -31.52 -4.13
N LEU A 92 -18.10 -30.89 -3.75
CA LEU A 92 -17.39 -31.24 -2.52
C LEU A 92 -18.25 -31.03 -1.28
N LYS A 93 -18.90 -29.88 -1.17
CA LYS A 93 -19.82 -29.57 -0.05
C LYS A 93 -21.00 -30.52 -0.03
N ALA A 94 -21.55 -30.87 -1.20
CA ALA A 94 -22.66 -31.79 -1.33
C ALA A 94 -22.30 -33.22 -0.92
N SER A 95 -21.03 -33.60 -0.82
CA SER A 95 -20.57 -34.89 -0.30
C SER A 95 -20.99 -35.15 1.16
N GLY A 96 -21.33 -34.09 1.90
CA GLY A 96 -21.65 -34.14 3.33
C GLY A 96 -20.46 -34.31 4.26
N ALA A 97 -19.27 -34.62 3.76
CA ALA A 97 -18.03 -34.82 4.51
C ALA A 97 -17.24 -33.52 4.74
N VAL A 98 -17.52 -32.50 3.93
CA VAL A 98 -16.79 -31.21 3.91
C VAL A 98 -17.61 -30.15 4.66
N GLU A 99 -16.93 -29.41 5.54
CA GLU A 99 -17.48 -28.27 6.27
C GLU A 99 -17.32 -27.00 5.41
N ALA A 100 -16.10 -26.75 4.95
CA ALA A 100 -15.76 -25.60 4.12
C ALA A 100 -14.79 -26.00 3.00
N VAL A 101 -14.90 -25.30 1.88
CA VAL A 101 -13.92 -25.39 0.79
C VAL A 101 -13.81 -24.03 0.11
N GLU A 102 -12.57 -23.66 -0.16
CA GLU A 102 -12.20 -22.41 -0.84
C GLU A 102 -11.04 -22.64 -1.80
N PRO A 103 -10.86 -21.83 -2.83
CA PRO A 103 -9.69 -21.93 -3.68
C PRO A 103 -8.43 -21.49 -2.91
N ASP A 104 -7.30 -22.18 -3.10
CA ASP A 104 -5.98 -21.73 -2.66
C ASP A 104 -5.49 -20.67 -3.65
N ALA A 105 -6.05 -19.46 -3.52
CA ALA A 105 -5.79 -18.34 -4.41
C ALA A 105 -4.45 -17.68 -4.11
N ILE A 106 -3.77 -17.24 -5.16
CA ILE A 106 -2.62 -16.36 -5.00
C ILE A 106 -3.15 -14.97 -4.68
N LEU A 107 -2.90 -14.50 -3.46
CA LEU A 107 -3.20 -13.14 -3.08
C LEU A 107 -1.99 -12.26 -3.40
N THR A 108 -2.21 -11.23 -4.19
CA THR A 108 -1.26 -10.14 -4.38
C THR A 108 -1.61 -9.04 -3.39
N ALA A 109 -0.60 -8.50 -2.71
CA ALA A 109 -0.81 -7.31 -1.92
C ALA A 109 -1.23 -6.19 -2.89
N THR A 110 -2.44 -5.66 -2.71
CA THR A 110 -2.87 -4.45 -3.38
C THR A 110 -2.25 -3.29 -2.62
N GLY A 111 -1.11 -2.80 -3.09
CA GLY A 111 -0.49 -1.60 -2.58
C GLY A 111 -1.39 -0.38 -2.74
N LEU A 112 -1.00 0.74 -2.14
CA LEU A 112 -1.68 2.00 -2.32
C LEU A 112 -1.68 2.38 -3.81
N SER A 113 -2.86 2.58 -4.38
CA SER A 113 -3.06 3.19 -5.70
C SER A 113 -3.65 4.58 -5.50
N PRO A 114 -2.83 5.65 -5.55
CA PRO A 114 -3.32 7.00 -5.35
C PRO A 114 -4.32 7.40 -6.43
N VAL A 115 -5.38 8.08 -6.00
CA VAL A 115 -6.41 8.68 -6.87
C VAL A 115 -6.34 10.20 -6.87
N ASP A 116 -5.27 10.74 -6.31
CA ASP A 116 -4.98 12.16 -6.17
C ASP A 116 -4.85 12.81 -7.55
N ALA A 117 -5.51 13.96 -7.73
CA ALA A 117 -5.70 14.57 -9.04
C ALA A 117 -4.39 14.87 -9.80
N LEU A 118 -3.30 15.17 -9.06
CA LEU A 118 -2.00 15.51 -9.61
C LEU A 118 -0.98 14.37 -9.54
N TYR A 119 -1.36 13.20 -9.04
CA TYR A 119 -0.44 12.06 -8.88
C TYR A 119 0.30 11.71 -10.18
N SER A 120 -0.40 11.72 -11.31
CA SER A 120 0.21 11.42 -12.61
C SER A 120 1.32 12.38 -13.03
N GLN A 121 1.37 13.57 -12.42
CA GLN A 121 2.40 14.59 -12.66
C GLN A 121 3.61 14.46 -11.72
N GLN A 122 3.52 13.61 -10.69
CA GLN A 122 4.59 13.36 -9.74
C GLN A 122 5.66 12.41 -10.32
N TRP A 123 6.36 12.86 -11.35
CA TRP A 123 7.38 12.09 -12.07
C TRP A 123 8.48 11.51 -11.17
N GLY A 124 8.77 12.19 -10.05
CA GLY A 124 9.74 11.74 -9.05
C GLY A 124 9.35 10.42 -8.37
N PHE A 125 8.08 10.02 -8.42
CA PHE A 125 7.60 8.78 -7.81
C PHE A 125 7.60 7.60 -8.79
N THR A 126 7.23 7.86 -10.04
CA THR A 126 6.98 6.82 -11.05
C THR A 126 7.92 6.90 -12.27
N GLY A 127 8.57 8.04 -12.50
CA GLY A 127 9.42 8.27 -13.66
C GLY A 127 10.62 7.33 -13.72
N THR A 128 11.23 7.21 -14.90
CA THR A 128 12.37 6.31 -15.16
C THR A 128 13.55 6.54 -14.20
N HIS A 129 13.75 7.79 -13.78
CA HIS A 129 14.79 8.20 -12.83
C HIS A 129 14.20 8.56 -11.44
N GLY A 130 12.93 8.22 -11.21
CA GLY A 130 12.24 8.45 -9.95
C GLY A 130 12.57 7.41 -8.88
N MET A 131 12.03 7.64 -7.68
CA MET A 131 12.26 6.81 -6.49
C MET A 131 11.54 5.45 -6.51
N ARG A 132 10.62 5.21 -7.45
CA ARG A 132 9.77 3.99 -7.53
C ARG A 132 8.94 3.78 -6.26
N VAL A 133 8.37 4.85 -5.75
CA VAL A 133 7.59 4.86 -4.50
C VAL A 133 6.45 3.84 -4.48
N PRO A 134 5.69 3.59 -5.57
CA PRO A 134 4.63 2.59 -5.56
C PRO A 134 5.05 1.21 -5.04
N GLY A 135 6.27 0.76 -5.37
CA GLY A 135 6.79 -0.51 -4.85
C GLY A 135 7.06 -0.52 -3.34
N ALA A 136 7.22 0.64 -2.70
CA ALA A 136 7.33 0.74 -1.25
C ALA A 136 5.95 0.67 -0.59
N TRP A 137 4.92 1.21 -1.23
CA TRP A 137 3.54 1.20 -0.72
C TRP A 137 2.93 -0.20 -0.63
N ASP A 138 3.44 -1.17 -1.35
CA ASP A 138 3.09 -2.59 -1.16
C ASP A 138 3.47 -3.11 0.24
N ARG A 139 4.34 -2.41 0.95
CA ARG A 139 4.88 -2.81 2.26
C ARG A 139 4.47 -1.87 3.38
N THR A 140 4.51 -0.57 3.12
CA THR A 140 4.21 0.46 4.12
C THR A 140 3.89 1.79 3.45
N THR A 141 3.02 2.56 4.10
CA THR A 141 2.67 3.94 3.74
C THR A 141 3.13 4.94 4.82
N GLY A 142 4.01 4.51 5.73
CA GLY A 142 4.59 5.35 6.77
C GLY A 142 3.80 5.43 8.07
N SER A 143 2.75 4.61 8.26
CA SER A 143 1.96 4.62 9.49
C SER A 143 2.84 4.39 10.73
N GLY A 144 2.68 5.25 11.76
CA GLY A 144 3.45 5.21 13.00
C GLY A 144 4.81 5.92 12.93
N ALA A 145 5.26 6.37 11.75
CA ALA A 145 6.46 7.19 11.63
C ALA A 145 6.15 8.68 11.80
N THR A 146 7.10 9.43 12.35
CA THR A 146 7.08 10.90 12.38
C THR A 146 8.35 11.43 11.73
N VAL A 147 8.22 12.37 10.80
CA VAL A 147 9.33 13.02 10.11
C VAL A 147 9.39 14.47 10.57
N ALA A 148 10.52 14.89 11.14
CA ALA A 148 10.78 16.28 11.44
C ALA A 148 11.22 17.01 10.16
N VAL A 149 10.48 18.04 9.75
CA VAL A 149 10.83 18.92 8.63
C VAL A 149 11.44 20.20 9.20
N ILE A 150 12.76 20.29 9.10
CA ILE A 150 13.56 21.42 9.62
C ILE A 150 13.72 22.41 8.47
N ASP A 151 12.88 23.45 8.43
CA ASP A 151 12.72 24.29 7.24
C ASP A 151 12.09 25.66 7.59
N THR A 152 11.40 26.30 6.64
CA THR A 152 10.72 27.61 6.81
C THR A 152 9.45 27.54 7.68
N GLY A 153 9.06 26.36 8.12
CA GLY A 153 7.83 26.14 8.86
C GLY A 153 6.76 25.42 8.03
N ILE A 154 5.49 25.59 8.43
CA ILE A 154 4.35 24.94 7.78
C ILE A 154 3.18 25.90 7.63
N THR A 155 2.52 25.85 6.48
CA THR A 155 1.25 26.55 6.24
C THR A 155 0.12 25.52 6.20
N SER A 156 -1.05 25.85 6.79
CA SER A 156 -2.22 24.99 6.72
C SER A 156 -2.59 24.71 5.26
N HIS A 157 -2.74 23.43 4.94
CA HIS A 157 -3.12 22.96 3.63
C HIS A 157 -3.99 21.69 3.77
N PRO A 158 -5.14 21.59 3.09
CA PRO A 158 -6.05 20.45 3.23
C PRO A 158 -5.38 19.10 2.96
N ASP A 159 -4.38 19.07 2.09
CA ASP A 159 -3.59 17.91 1.72
C ASP A 159 -2.54 17.49 2.78
N LEU A 160 -2.35 18.31 3.83
CA LEU A 160 -1.32 18.11 4.87
C LEU A 160 -1.87 18.05 6.28
N ASP A 161 -2.88 18.85 6.61
CA ASP A 161 -3.28 19.15 7.99
C ASP A 161 -3.54 17.90 8.84
N ARG A 162 -4.06 16.84 8.22
CA ARG A 162 -4.32 15.55 8.90
C ARG A 162 -3.06 14.84 9.37
N ASN A 163 -1.92 15.15 8.78
CA ASN A 163 -0.64 14.54 9.07
C ASN A 163 0.29 15.43 9.89
N VAL A 164 -0.04 16.70 10.09
CA VAL A 164 0.76 17.61 10.90
C VAL A 164 0.54 17.36 12.38
N VAL A 165 1.63 17.28 13.14
CA VAL A 165 1.63 17.22 14.61
C VAL A 165 2.30 18.49 15.17
N PRO A 166 2.14 18.79 16.47
CA PRO A 166 2.75 19.98 17.07
C PRO A 166 4.25 20.08 16.80
N GLY A 167 4.70 21.22 16.35
CA GLY A 167 6.08 21.54 16.05
C GLY A 167 6.60 22.67 16.93
N TYR A 168 7.65 23.37 16.47
CA TYR A 168 8.27 24.45 17.21
C TYR A 168 8.97 25.45 16.27
N ASP A 169 8.96 26.75 16.61
CA ASP A 169 9.76 27.79 15.97
C ASP A 169 11.04 28.00 16.77
N PHE A 170 12.19 27.85 16.13
CA PHE A 170 13.51 28.06 16.69
C PHE A 170 14.14 29.39 16.28
N ILE A 171 13.44 30.25 15.55
CA ILE A 171 13.95 31.56 15.12
C ILE A 171 13.92 32.51 16.33
N SER A 172 15.08 32.99 16.74
CA SER A 172 15.20 33.89 17.89
C SER A 172 15.05 35.37 17.53
N ASP A 173 15.33 35.72 16.27
CA ASP A 173 15.19 37.07 15.77
C ASP A 173 13.75 37.33 15.32
N GLY A 174 13.02 38.20 16.04
CA GLY A 174 11.62 38.51 15.75
C GLY A 174 11.37 39.16 14.39
N ARG A 175 12.41 39.72 13.73
CA ARG A 175 12.28 40.23 12.36
C ARG A 175 12.27 39.07 11.36
N ALA A 176 13.13 38.09 11.58
CA ALA A 176 13.15 36.87 10.75
C ALA A 176 11.94 36.00 11.05
N ALA A 177 11.54 35.85 12.32
CA ALA A 177 10.35 35.08 12.70
C ALA A 177 9.05 35.68 12.11
N ARG A 178 8.92 37.01 12.04
CA ARG A 178 7.74 37.72 11.47
C ARG A 178 6.41 37.44 12.14
N ASP A 179 6.41 36.78 13.27
CA ASP A 179 5.23 36.44 14.06
C ASP A 179 5.03 37.34 15.28
N GLY A 180 5.93 38.34 15.45
CA GLY A 180 5.93 39.30 16.56
C GLY A 180 6.64 38.80 17.82
N GLY A 181 7.25 37.62 17.77
CA GLY A 181 7.95 36.96 18.86
C GLY A 181 9.37 36.53 18.49
N GLY A 182 9.84 35.55 19.21
CA GLY A 182 11.04 34.79 18.96
C GLY A 182 10.65 33.29 19.02
N ARG A 183 11.49 32.48 19.62
CA ARG A 183 11.27 31.02 19.71
C ARG A 183 10.00 30.68 20.50
N ASP A 184 9.11 29.92 19.89
CA ASP A 184 7.87 29.48 20.52
C ASP A 184 7.33 28.17 19.92
N SER A 185 6.13 27.76 20.35
CA SER A 185 5.49 26.51 19.92
C SER A 185 4.66 26.64 18.64
N ASN A 186 4.72 27.77 17.94
CA ASN A 186 4.01 28.00 16.69
C ASN A 186 4.97 27.85 15.48
N PRO A 187 5.03 26.70 14.82
CA PRO A 187 5.92 26.46 13.70
C PRO A 187 5.39 27.00 12.37
N ARG A 188 4.44 27.93 12.40
CA ARG A 188 3.82 28.47 11.19
C ARG A 188 4.84 29.18 10.32
N ASP A 189 4.80 28.93 9.02
CA ASP A 189 5.52 29.67 8.01
C ASP A 189 4.80 31.03 7.81
N GLU A 190 5.43 32.11 8.23
CA GLU A 190 4.91 33.48 8.03
C GLU A 190 5.41 34.09 6.72
N GLY A 191 6.23 33.34 5.98
CA GLY A 191 6.86 33.76 4.74
C GLY A 191 8.30 34.20 4.92
N ASP A 192 9.12 33.89 3.92
CA ASP A 192 10.55 34.21 3.82
C ASP A 192 10.84 35.22 2.70
N TRP A 193 9.84 36.04 2.36
CA TRP A 193 10.00 37.14 1.39
C TRP A 193 10.99 38.21 1.85
N TYR A 194 11.60 38.94 0.93
CA TYR A 194 12.48 40.09 1.22
C TYR A 194 12.28 41.20 0.22
N ALA A 195 12.52 42.47 0.69
CA ALA A 195 12.47 43.63 -0.16
C ALA A 195 13.80 43.86 -0.90
N ALA A 196 13.79 44.69 -1.95
CA ALA A 196 15.00 45.08 -2.63
C ALA A 196 15.95 45.79 -1.65
N GLY A 197 17.21 45.37 -1.65
CA GLY A 197 18.24 45.86 -0.73
C GLY A 197 18.37 45.08 0.58
N GLU A 198 17.45 44.20 0.90
CA GLU A 198 17.56 43.28 2.03
C GLU A 198 18.37 42.03 1.68
N CYS A 199 19.05 41.42 2.66
CA CYS A 199 19.87 40.22 2.50
C CYS A 199 20.88 40.28 1.33
N GLY A 200 21.29 41.48 0.92
CA GLY A 200 22.20 41.67 -0.21
C GLY A 200 21.56 41.48 -1.60
N ALA A 201 20.26 41.31 -1.68
CA ALA A 201 19.53 41.15 -2.92
C ALA A 201 19.24 42.53 -3.59
N SER A 202 19.44 42.63 -4.92
CA SER A 202 19.12 43.83 -5.68
C SER A 202 17.64 43.95 -6.06
N GLN A 203 16.91 42.84 -6.03
CA GLN A 203 15.47 42.75 -6.35
C GLN A 203 14.72 42.07 -5.18
N PRO A 204 13.43 42.37 -4.98
CA PRO A 204 12.63 41.69 -3.98
C PRO A 204 12.43 40.22 -4.38
N GLY A 205 12.22 39.36 -3.38
CA GLY A 205 11.82 37.97 -3.57
C GLY A 205 10.53 37.66 -2.83
N ASP A 206 9.68 36.85 -3.45
CA ASP A 206 8.45 36.34 -2.84
C ASP A 206 8.75 35.22 -1.84
N SER A 207 7.79 34.91 -0.97
CA SER A 207 7.89 33.78 -0.05
C SER A 207 7.96 32.46 -0.81
N SER A 208 8.87 31.59 -0.38
CA SER A 208 9.08 30.30 -1.01
C SER A 208 8.10 29.23 -0.57
N TRP A 209 7.57 29.30 0.65
CA TRP A 209 6.74 28.28 1.30
C TRP A 209 7.41 26.90 1.26
N HIS A 210 8.73 26.88 1.32
CA HIS A 210 9.56 25.73 1.06
C HIS A 210 9.26 24.56 2.01
N GLY A 211 9.17 24.83 3.32
CA GLY A 211 8.89 23.81 4.32
C GLY A 211 7.54 23.11 4.10
N THR A 212 6.51 23.85 3.66
CA THR A 212 5.20 23.30 3.30
C THR A 212 5.30 22.35 2.09
N HIS A 213 6.06 22.76 1.07
CA HIS A 213 6.28 21.94 -0.12
C HIS A 213 7.06 20.65 0.20
N VAL A 214 8.11 20.76 1.03
CA VAL A 214 8.89 19.59 1.50
C VAL A 214 8.00 18.65 2.31
N ALA A 215 7.19 19.19 3.24
CA ALA A 215 6.24 18.40 4.01
C ALA A 215 5.24 17.65 3.11
N GLY A 216 4.74 18.30 2.06
CA GLY A 216 3.86 17.69 1.06
C GLY A 216 4.51 16.53 0.32
N THR A 217 5.75 16.70 -0.10
CA THR A 217 6.52 15.61 -0.73
C THR A 217 6.68 14.41 0.19
N VAL A 218 6.84 14.65 1.50
CA VAL A 218 6.96 13.57 2.49
C VAL A 218 5.63 12.89 2.76
N ALA A 219 4.57 13.64 3.09
CA ALA A 219 3.35 13.07 3.68
C ALA A 219 2.06 13.82 3.32
N ALA A 220 1.93 14.37 2.11
CA ALA A 220 0.61 14.75 1.62
C ALA A 220 -0.33 13.53 1.69
N VAL A 221 -1.56 13.75 2.15
CA VAL A 221 -2.53 12.65 2.34
C VAL A 221 -2.99 12.12 0.99
N THR A 222 -3.34 10.84 0.94
CA THR A 222 -3.96 10.30 -0.27
C THR A 222 -5.48 10.43 -0.17
N ASP A 223 -6.05 11.13 -1.12
CA ASP A 223 -7.50 11.29 -1.27
C ASP A 223 -7.88 11.51 -2.74
N THR A 224 -8.66 12.51 -3.10
CA THR A 224 -9.02 12.81 -4.51
C THR A 224 -8.47 14.17 -4.97
N GLN A 225 -7.74 14.88 -4.11
CA GLN A 225 -7.26 16.24 -4.36
C GLN A 225 -5.74 16.26 -4.38
N GLY A 226 -5.16 17.34 -4.92
CA GLY A 226 -3.73 17.64 -4.82
C GLY A 226 -2.79 16.50 -5.24
N VAL A 227 -1.86 16.20 -4.35
CA VAL A 227 -0.76 15.26 -4.57
C VAL A 227 -0.74 14.21 -3.45
N VAL A 228 0.03 13.14 -3.64
CA VAL A 228 0.30 12.16 -2.57
C VAL A 228 1.76 12.27 -2.10
N GLY A 229 2.00 12.14 -0.82
CA GLY A 229 3.36 12.08 -0.26
C GLY A 229 3.99 10.69 -0.41
N VAL A 230 5.31 10.62 -0.27
CA VAL A 230 6.06 9.34 -0.25
C VAL A 230 5.53 8.40 0.85
N ALA A 231 5.16 8.98 1.99
CA ALA A 231 4.66 8.29 3.17
C ALA A 231 3.34 8.92 3.65
N PRO A 232 2.22 8.75 2.93
CA PRO A 232 0.98 9.50 3.13
C PRO A 232 0.30 9.25 4.48
N ASN A 233 0.73 8.24 5.23
CA ASN A 233 0.25 7.94 6.59
C ASN A 233 1.28 8.25 7.68
N ALA A 234 2.45 8.82 7.34
CA ALA A 234 3.40 9.35 8.32
C ALA A 234 2.91 10.67 8.91
N LYS A 235 3.51 11.08 10.03
CA LYS A 235 3.27 12.39 10.63
C LYS A 235 4.42 13.34 10.30
N ILE A 236 4.09 14.61 10.14
CA ILE A 236 5.03 15.70 9.95
C ILE A 236 5.11 16.50 11.24
N GLN A 237 6.31 16.63 11.78
CA GLN A 237 6.63 17.57 12.86
C GLN A 237 7.39 18.77 12.27
N PRO A 238 6.75 19.91 12.09
CA PRO A 238 7.43 21.09 11.55
C PRO A 238 8.38 21.69 12.60
N VAL A 239 9.60 21.96 12.16
CA VAL A 239 10.65 22.59 12.94
C VAL A 239 11.12 23.81 12.17
N ARG A 240 10.59 24.97 12.51
CA ARG A 240 10.88 26.22 11.82
C ARG A 240 12.23 26.78 12.25
N VAL A 241 13.13 26.99 11.30
CA VAL A 241 14.49 27.49 11.52
C VAL A 241 14.89 28.56 10.50
N LEU A 242 14.10 28.74 9.45
CA LEU A 242 14.29 29.71 8.37
C LEU A 242 13.09 30.67 8.32
N GLY A 243 13.38 31.98 8.08
CA GLY A 243 12.36 33.02 7.99
C GLY A 243 12.84 34.25 7.25
#